data_8fd207e8ca16446c9983da19f14a0456
#
_entry.id   8fd207e8ca16446c9983da19f14a0456
#
_cell.length_a   1.000
_cell.length_b   1.000
_cell.length_c   1.000
_cell.angle_alpha   90.00
_cell.angle_beta   90.00
_cell.angle_gamma   90.00
#
_symmetry.space_group_name_H-M   'P 1'
#
loop_
_entity.id
_entity.type
_entity.pdbx_description
1 polymer ?
#
loop_
_entity_poly.entity_id
_entity_poly.type
_entity_poly.pdbx_seq_one_letter_code
_entity_poly.pdbx_strand_id
1 'polypeptide(L)'
;MRELVEKLLRKYGTAMVLEQESGDTTLYGFLQNTATAARKYVIPEYTPLGEVPQGQYLMLLPLEPMPEKGEVLIQGGKRYEVRRVERVWYRDEAIYCWCLCQEEGGADQWGNPS
;
A
#
# COMPACT_ATOMS: atom_id res chain seq x y z
N MET A 1 -16.44 -9.37 -9.57
CA MET A 1 -15.02 -8.98 -9.73
C MET A 1 -14.31 -8.73 -8.41
N ARG A 2 -14.97 -8.02 -7.50
CA ARG A 2 -14.37 -7.75 -6.19
C ARG A 2 -14.00 -9.02 -5.44
N GLU A 3 -14.90 -9.99 -5.41
CA GLU A 3 -14.63 -11.23 -4.70
C GLU A 3 -13.44 -11.99 -5.26
N LEU A 4 -13.30 -11.96 -6.57
CA LEU A 4 -12.16 -12.60 -7.22
C LEU A 4 -10.86 -11.92 -6.83
N VAL A 5 -10.83 -10.59 -6.83
CA VAL A 5 -9.65 -9.85 -6.45
C VAL A 5 -9.28 -10.13 -4.99
N GLU A 6 -10.27 -10.10 -4.10
CA GLU A 6 -10.01 -10.37 -2.69
C GLU A 6 -9.46 -11.78 -2.47
N LYS A 7 -9.96 -12.73 -3.24
CA LYS A 7 -9.47 -14.09 -3.17
C LYS A 7 -8.02 -14.19 -3.64
N LEU A 8 -7.69 -13.48 -4.71
CA LEU A 8 -6.32 -13.47 -5.21
C LEU A 8 -5.37 -12.80 -4.23
N LEU A 9 -5.80 -11.71 -3.60
CA LEU A 9 -5.00 -11.06 -2.59
C LEU A 9 -4.71 -11.99 -1.42
N ARG A 10 -5.71 -12.72 -0.97
CA ARG A 10 -5.54 -13.67 0.11
C ARG A 10 -4.61 -14.82 -0.26
N LYS A 11 -4.72 -15.29 -1.49
CA LYS A 11 -3.97 -16.46 -1.92
C LYS A 11 -2.51 -16.14 -2.21
N TYR A 12 -2.26 -15.00 -2.84
CA TYR A 12 -0.93 -14.66 -3.32
C TYR A 12 -0.29 -13.49 -2.61
N GLY A 13 -1.05 -12.76 -1.81
CA GLY A 13 -0.54 -11.60 -1.12
C GLY A 13 0.22 -11.94 0.14
N THR A 14 0.75 -10.91 0.75
CA THR A 14 1.48 -11.01 2.00
C THR A 14 0.62 -10.50 3.15
N ALA A 15 0.73 -11.14 4.30
CA ALA A 15 -0.01 -10.69 5.48
C ALA A 15 0.54 -9.36 5.96
N MET A 16 -0.36 -8.47 6.29
CA MET A 16 -0.04 -7.16 6.84
C MET A 16 -0.99 -6.85 7.98
N VAL A 17 -0.55 -6.02 8.90
CA VAL A 17 -1.41 -5.58 10.00
C VAL A 17 -1.71 -4.11 9.81
N LEU A 18 -2.99 -3.77 9.77
CA LEU A 18 -3.42 -2.39 9.72
C LEU A 18 -3.74 -1.94 11.13
N GLU A 19 -3.03 -0.93 11.61
CA GLU A 19 -3.28 -0.34 12.91
C GLU A 19 -4.29 0.78 12.79
N GLN A 20 -5.40 0.66 13.51
CA GLN A 20 -6.44 1.68 13.53
C GLN A 20 -6.82 1.96 14.96
N GLU A 21 -7.49 3.06 15.19
CA GLU A 21 -7.96 3.40 16.52
C GLU A 21 -8.84 2.30 17.13
N SER A 22 -9.62 1.67 16.28
CA SER A 22 -10.52 0.62 16.73
C SER A 22 -9.81 -0.69 17.02
N GLY A 23 -8.54 -0.81 16.69
CA GLY A 23 -7.76 -2.01 16.89
C GLY A 23 -7.01 -2.42 15.63
N ASP A 24 -6.23 -3.47 15.74
CA ASP A 24 -5.42 -3.96 14.65
C ASP A 24 -6.16 -5.05 13.87
N THR A 25 -5.99 -5.02 12.55
CA THR A 25 -6.63 -6.00 11.67
C THR A 25 -5.59 -6.58 10.72
N THR A 26 -5.58 -7.89 10.58
CA THR A 26 -4.72 -8.54 9.60
C THR A 26 -5.41 -8.58 8.25
N LEU A 27 -4.70 -8.19 7.22
CA LEU A 27 -5.20 -8.28 5.87
C LEU A 27 -4.08 -8.76 4.95
N TYR A 28 -4.44 -9.08 3.71
CA TYR A 28 -3.48 -9.60 2.75
C TYR A 28 -3.46 -8.70 1.53
N GLY A 29 -2.25 -8.35 1.09
CA GLY A 29 -2.11 -7.49 -0.05
C GLY A 29 -0.75 -7.64 -0.71
N PHE A 30 -0.50 -6.80 -1.70
CA PHE A 30 0.78 -6.79 -2.40
C PHE A 30 1.53 -5.52 -2.06
N LEU A 31 2.82 -5.68 -1.80
CA LEU A 31 3.70 -4.56 -1.50
C LEU A 31 4.69 -4.41 -2.64
N GLN A 32 4.81 -3.21 -3.19
CA GLN A 32 5.77 -2.93 -4.24
C GLN A 32 6.54 -1.67 -3.93
N ASN A 33 7.85 -1.72 -4.17
CA ASN A 33 8.66 -0.51 -4.14
C ASN A 33 8.32 0.29 -5.38
N THR A 34 7.80 1.50 -5.20
CA THR A 34 7.30 2.29 -6.31
C THR A 34 8.39 2.67 -7.30
N ALA A 35 9.59 2.96 -6.81
CA ALA A 35 10.69 3.29 -7.70
C ALA A 35 11.03 2.11 -8.60
N THR A 36 11.08 0.91 -8.02
CA THR A 36 11.36 -0.29 -8.77
C THR A 36 10.26 -0.58 -9.78
N ALA A 37 9.02 -0.45 -9.35
CA ALA A 37 7.89 -0.70 -10.23
C ALA A 37 7.87 0.27 -11.41
N ALA A 38 8.08 1.55 -11.13
CA ALA A 38 8.08 2.56 -12.18
C ALA A 38 9.20 2.28 -13.19
N ARG A 39 10.37 1.91 -12.70
CA ARG A 39 11.50 1.62 -13.57
C ARG A 39 11.26 0.38 -14.41
N LYS A 40 10.68 -0.64 -13.80
CA LYS A 40 10.49 -1.92 -14.45
C LYS A 40 9.46 -1.86 -15.56
N TYR A 41 8.40 -1.12 -15.36
CA TYR A 41 7.32 -1.08 -16.33
C TYR A 41 7.37 0.10 -17.27
N VAL A 42 8.16 1.09 -16.93
CA VAL A 42 8.45 2.24 -17.81
C VAL A 42 7.17 2.89 -18.34
N ILE A 43 6.22 3.15 -17.46
CA ILE A 43 5.02 3.84 -17.87
C ILE A 43 4.73 4.95 -16.86
N PRO A 44 5.65 5.90 -16.71
CA PRO A 44 5.49 6.90 -15.66
C PRO A 44 4.26 7.77 -15.83
N GLU A 45 3.85 8.03 -17.05
CA GLU A 45 2.68 8.86 -17.27
C GLU A 45 1.38 8.15 -16.92
N TYR A 46 1.42 6.85 -16.74
CA TYR A 46 0.23 6.10 -16.37
C TYR A 46 0.21 5.66 -14.93
N THR A 47 1.26 5.97 -14.17
CA THR A 47 1.21 5.63 -12.76
C THR A 47 0.26 6.58 -12.07
N PRO A 48 -0.60 6.07 -11.20
CA PRO A 48 -1.52 6.94 -10.49
C PRO A 48 -0.81 7.89 -9.54
N LEU A 49 0.46 7.67 -9.30
CA LEU A 49 1.24 8.44 -8.35
C LEU A 49 2.06 9.54 -9.00
N GLY A 50 2.28 9.44 -10.32
CA GLY A 50 3.20 10.35 -11.00
C GLY A 50 4.61 10.12 -10.51
N GLU A 51 5.29 11.19 -10.19
CA GLU A 51 6.65 11.11 -9.69
C GLU A 51 6.64 10.61 -8.25
N VAL A 52 7.45 9.59 -7.95
CA VAL A 52 7.43 8.98 -6.63
C VAL A 52 8.80 9.11 -5.98
N PRO A 53 8.90 9.79 -4.84
CA PRO A 53 10.15 9.88 -4.10
C PRO A 53 10.61 8.53 -3.61
N GLN A 54 11.89 8.42 -3.32
CA GLN A 54 12.44 7.21 -2.74
C GLN A 54 11.86 6.94 -1.36
N GLY A 55 11.81 5.68 -1.00
CA GLY A 55 11.31 5.27 0.30
C GLY A 55 9.82 5.12 0.37
N GLN A 56 9.15 5.31 -0.75
CA GLN A 56 7.70 5.12 -0.80
C GLN A 56 7.36 3.79 -1.46
N TYR A 57 6.22 3.25 -1.05
CA TYR A 57 5.77 1.95 -1.47
C TYR A 57 4.32 1.99 -1.88
N LEU A 58 3.98 1.19 -2.86
CA LEU A 58 2.60 1.02 -3.29
C LEU A 58 2.09 -0.28 -2.74
N MET A 59 0.93 -0.22 -2.09
CA MET A 59 0.29 -1.43 -1.58
C MET A 59 -1.06 -1.61 -2.23
N LEU A 60 -1.34 -2.82 -2.68
CA LEU A 60 -2.64 -3.18 -3.23
C LEU A 60 -3.36 -3.98 -2.16
N LEU A 61 -4.53 -3.52 -1.77
CA LEU A 61 -5.22 -4.01 -0.58
C LEU A 61 -6.69 -4.28 -0.88
N PRO A 62 -7.33 -5.11 -0.07
CA PRO A 62 -8.78 -5.26 -0.17
C PRO A 62 -9.47 -3.99 0.30
N LEU A 63 -10.75 -3.90 -0.01
CA LEU A 63 -11.52 -2.72 0.37
C LEU A 63 -11.88 -2.66 1.83
N GLU A 64 -11.86 -3.78 2.52
CA GLU A 64 -12.24 -3.81 3.93
C GLU A 64 -11.26 -4.66 4.74
N PRO A 65 -10.64 -4.08 5.75
CA PRO A 65 -10.71 -2.66 6.12
C PRO A 65 -9.88 -1.83 5.16
N MET A 66 -10.39 -0.67 4.81
CA MET A 66 -9.63 0.24 3.96
C MET A 66 -8.86 1.20 4.84
N PRO A 67 -7.55 1.34 4.65
CA PRO A 67 -6.79 2.27 5.48
C PRO A 67 -7.14 3.70 5.18
N GLU A 68 -6.82 4.58 6.13
CA GLU A 68 -6.99 6.00 5.96
C GLU A 68 -5.63 6.67 6.07
N LYS A 69 -5.52 7.85 5.49
CA LYS A 69 -4.31 8.63 5.55
C LYS A 69 -3.87 8.81 6.99
N GLY A 70 -2.60 8.53 7.26
CA GLY A 70 -2.04 8.64 8.60
C GLY A 70 -2.02 7.34 9.37
N GLU A 71 -2.78 6.35 8.94
CA GLU A 71 -2.74 5.05 9.60
C GLU A 71 -1.50 4.28 9.18
N VAL A 72 -1.21 3.20 9.87
CA VAL A 72 0.04 2.46 9.68
C VAL A 72 -0.24 1.03 9.29
N LEU A 73 0.49 0.57 8.29
CA LEU A 73 0.50 -0.83 7.89
C LEU A 73 1.84 -1.44 8.29
N ILE A 74 1.80 -2.62 8.87
CA ILE A 74 3.01 -3.32 9.30
C ILE A 74 3.18 -4.58 8.47
N GLN A 75 4.35 -4.74 7.88
CA GLN A 75 4.64 -5.90 7.07
C GLN A 75 6.11 -6.23 7.21
N GLY A 76 6.41 -7.50 7.55
CA GLY A 76 7.79 -7.93 7.68
C GLY A 76 8.58 -7.18 8.74
N GLY A 77 7.91 -6.75 9.80
CA GLY A 77 8.58 -6.00 10.85
C GLY A 77 8.80 -4.53 10.55
N LYS A 78 8.37 -4.07 9.40
CA LYS A 78 8.51 -2.66 9.02
C LYS A 78 7.16 -1.98 9.09
N ARG A 79 7.20 -0.70 9.41
CA ARG A 79 6.00 0.12 9.55
C ARG A 79 5.93 1.10 8.39
N TYR A 80 4.75 1.21 7.81
CA TYR A 80 4.53 2.09 6.67
C TYR A 80 3.36 3.00 6.96
N GLU A 81 3.60 4.29 6.89
CA GLU A 81 2.54 5.27 7.11
C GLU A 81 1.79 5.53 5.82
N VAL A 82 0.47 5.44 5.87
CA VAL A 82 -0.38 5.63 4.70
C VAL A 82 -0.45 7.13 4.35
N ARG A 83 -0.07 7.46 3.14
CA ARG A 83 -0.04 8.84 2.66
C ARG A 83 -1.20 9.15 1.73
N ARG A 84 -1.65 8.16 0.99
CA ARG A 84 -2.73 8.34 0.03
C ARG A 84 -3.41 7.01 -0.20
N VAL A 85 -4.74 7.04 -0.33
CA VAL A 85 -5.53 5.83 -0.56
C VAL A 85 -6.55 6.14 -1.64
N GLU A 86 -6.71 5.21 -2.58
CA GLU A 86 -7.75 5.35 -3.60
C GLU A 86 -8.34 4.01 -3.95
N ARG A 87 -9.64 4.03 -4.20
CA ARG A 87 -10.33 2.84 -4.68
C ARG A 87 -10.11 2.66 -6.17
N VAL A 88 -10.05 1.40 -6.59
CA VAL A 88 -9.98 1.06 -8.00
C VAL A 88 -11.33 0.48 -8.39
N TRP A 89 -11.87 1.00 -9.46
CA TRP A 89 -13.21 0.66 -9.92
C TRP A 89 -13.16 -0.16 -11.18
N TYR A 90 -14.04 -1.14 -11.28
CA TYR A 90 -14.31 -1.84 -12.51
C TYR A 90 -15.76 -1.63 -12.81
N ARG A 91 -16.05 -0.86 -13.86
CA ARG A 91 -17.41 -0.42 -14.16
C ARG A 91 -17.97 0.32 -12.95
N ASP A 92 -19.04 -0.17 -12.36
CA ASP A 92 -19.69 0.52 -11.25
C ASP A 92 -19.31 -0.06 -9.89
N GLU A 93 -18.35 -1.00 -9.86
CA GLU A 93 -18.00 -1.69 -8.64
C GLU A 93 -16.58 -1.37 -8.23
N ALA A 94 -16.41 -0.95 -6.97
CA ALA A 94 -15.08 -0.85 -6.40
C ALA A 94 -14.57 -2.26 -6.13
N ILE A 95 -13.36 -2.57 -6.58
CA ILE A 95 -12.85 -3.93 -6.52
C ILE A 95 -11.67 -4.11 -5.57
N TYR A 96 -10.84 -3.09 -5.42
CA TYR A 96 -9.77 -3.09 -4.43
C TYR A 96 -9.34 -1.64 -4.20
N CYS A 97 -8.33 -1.44 -3.37
CA CYS A 97 -7.76 -0.10 -3.22
C CYS A 97 -6.24 -0.20 -3.29
N TRP A 98 -5.62 0.93 -3.59
CA TRP A 98 -4.17 1.03 -3.46
C TRP A 98 -3.84 2.13 -2.49
N CYS A 99 -2.70 1.96 -1.82
CA CYS A 99 -2.20 2.93 -0.87
C CYS A 99 -0.78 3.30 -1.23
N LEU A 100 -0.49 4.58 -1.16
CA LEU A 100 0.88 5.05 -1.21
C LEU A 100 1.35 5.21 0.22
N CYS A 101 2.42 4.54 0.57
CA CYS A 101 2.91 4.51 1.94
C CYS A 101 4.36 4.93 2.03
N GLN A 102 4.73 5.53 3.15
CA GLN A 102 6.09 5.93 3.43
C GLN A 102 6.63 5.05 4.55
N GLU A 103 7.77 4.42 4.34
CA GLU A 103 8.38 3.60 5.38
C GLU A 103 8.80 4.49 6.55
N GLU A 104 8.35 4.16 7.74
CA GLU A 104 8.69 4.90 8.94
C GLU A 104 10.09 4.60 9.41
N GLY A 105 10.80 5.64 9.80
CA GLY A 105 12.11 5.49 10.40
C GLY A 105 13.23 5.19 9.45
N GLY A 106 12.92 4.88 8.21
CA GLY A 106 13.96 4.55 7.25
C GLY A 106 14.91 5.69 7.01
N ALA A 107 14.37 6.85 6.75
CA ALA A 107 15.19 8.03 6.51
C ALA A 107 15.91 8.48 7.76
N ASP A 108 15.24 8.41 8.88
CA ASP A 108 15.81 8.86 10.14
C ASP A 108 16.99 8.03 10.57
N GLN A 109 16.96 6.75 10.22
CA GLN A 109 18.03 5.84 10.60
C GLN A 109 19.33 6.15 9.90
N TRP A 110 19.29 6.87 8.82
CA TRP A 110 20.44 6.99 7.97
C TRP A 110 21.24 8.26 8.18
N GLY A 111 20.70 9.32 8.08
CA GLY A 111 21.52 10.48 8.13
C GLY A 111 20.97 11.49 9.08
N ASN A 112 19.86 11.20 9.59
CA ASN A 112 19.20 12.13 10.46
C ASN A 112 18.72 11.41 11.70
N PRO A 113 19.57 11.35 12.67
CA PRO A 113 19.26 10.66 13.90
C PRO A 113 18.13 11.30 14.70
N SER A 114 17.76 12.44 14.32
CA SER A 114 16.75 13.16 15.08
C SER A 114 15.44 12.44 15.11
#